data_5805454b6999130e4773fe67da39d022
#
_entry.id   5805454b6999130e4773fe67da39d022
#
_cell.length_a   1.000
_cell.length_b   1.000
_cell.length_c   1.000
_cell.angle_alpha   90.00
_cell.angle_beta   90.00
_cell.angle_gamma   90.00
#
_symmetry.space_group_name_H-M   'P 1'
#
loop_
_entity.id
_entity.type
_entity.pdbx_description
1 polymer ?
#
loop_
_entity_poly.entity_id
_entity_poly.type
_entity_poly.pdbx_seq_one_letter_code
_entity_poly.pdbx_strand_id
1 'polypeptide(L)'
;VGFNYFFPRQVAKVTKVMPMLSALVIIFTVGCVVSLSGRTILDNGLIILAVVILHNLGGMALGFFCARKFGMTKAQIRAMAIEVGMQNSGLASTLALMYFTAAGGIAGAIFSVWHNVSGSLFASWCVGRDEEEMETKTAVQMQVK
;
A
#
# COMPACT_ATOMS: atom_id res chain seq x y z
N VAL A 1 19.16 9.60 -2.59
CA VAL A 1 19.60 10.73 -3.48
C VAL A 1 21.12 10.70 -3.65
N GLY A 2 21.94 10.66 -2.58
CA GLY A 2 23.42 10.70 -2.68
C GLY A 2 24.03 9.53 -3.46
N PHE A 3 23.58 8.29 -3.22
CA PHE A 3 24.07 7.11 -3.95
C PHE A 3 23.80 7.17 -5.46
N ASN A 4 22.66 7.76 -5.87
CA ASN A 4 22.33 7.91 -7.28
C ASN A 4 23.25 8.91 -8.00
N TYR A 5 23.79 9.86 -7.27
CA TYR A 5 24.75 10.82 -7.83
C TYR A 5 26.12 10.18 -8.13
N PHE A 6 26.59 9.32 -7.23
CA PHE A 6 27.94 8.69 -7.38
C PHE A 6 27.92 7.40 -8.23
N PHE A 7 26.80 6.65 -8.23
CA PHE A 7 26.72 5.32 -8.85
C PHE A 7 25.43 5.10 -9.64
N PRO A 8 25.07 5.93 -10.64
CA PRO A 8 23.77 5.88 -11.33
C PRO A 8 23.50 4.55 -12.03
N ARG A 9 24.52 3.91 -12.63
CA ARG A 9 24.38 2.64 -13.35
C ARG A 9 24.10 1.46 -12.40
N GLN A 10 24.75 1.42 -11.24
CA GLN A 10 24.52 0.39 -10.22
C GLN A 10 23.14 0.56 -9.58
N VAL A 11 22.77 1.81 -9.26
CA VAL A 11 21.43 2.11 -8.72
C VAL A 11 20.34 1.67 -9.69
N ALA A 12 20.45 1.95 -10.97
CA ALA A 12 19.49 1.55 -11.99
C ALA A 12 19.30 0.01 -12.06
N LYS A 13 20.38 -0.79 -11.90
CA LYS A 13 20.31 -2.25 -11.85
C LYS A 13 19.63 -2.74 -10.57
N VAL A 14 20.02 -2.18 -9.44
CA VAL A 14 19.47 -2.54 -8.12
C VAL A 14 17.98 -2.20 -8.06
N THR A 15 17.57 -1.03 -8.54
CA THR A 15 16.16 -0.60 -8.55
C THR A 15 15.26 -1.53 -9.37
N LYS A 16 15.79 -2.17 -10.42
CA LYS A 16 15.01 -3.17 -11.20
C LYS A 16 14.77 -4.47 -10.44
N VAL A 17 15.70 -4.88 -9.59
CA VAL A 17 15.62 -6.16 -8.84
C VAL A 17 14.94 -5.98 -7.48
N MET A 18 14.99 -4.79 -6.89
CA MET A 18 14.42 -4.49 -5.56
C MET A 18 12.94 -4.87 -5.42
N PRO A 19 12.03 -4.55 -6.36
CA PRO A 19 10.62 -4.91 -6.23
C PRO A 19 10.41 -6.43 -6.14
N MET A 20 11.13 -7.19 -6.93
CA MET A 20 11.06 -8.66 -6.92
C MET A 20 11.59 -9.22 -5.60
N LEU A 21 12.73 -8.72 -5.12
CA LEU A 21 13.31 -9.14 -3.84
C LEU A 21 12.37 -8.79 -2.67
N SER A 22 11.80 -7.59 -2.67
CA SER A 22 10.82 -7.16 -1.67
C SER A 22 9.59 -8.07 -1.67
N ALA A 23 9.05 -8.39 -2.85
CA ALA A 23 7.92 -9.30 -2.98
C ALA A 23 8.23 -10.70 -2.42
N LEU A 24 9.40 -11.26 -2.71
CA LEU A 24 9.83 -12.55 -2.18
C LEU A 24 9.96 -12.52 -0.64
N VAL A 25 10.53 -11.47 -0.08
CA VAL A 25 10.65 -11.31 1.38
C VAL A 25 9.26 -11.21 2.02
N ILE A 26 8.34 -10.46 1.43
CA ILE A 26 6.95 -10.34 1.93
C ILE A 26 6.26 -11.70 1.87
N ILE A 27 6.31 -12.41 0.74
CA ILE A 27 5.69 -13.74 0.58
C ILE A 27 6.24 -14.71 1.63
N PHE A 28 7.56 -14.73 1.82
CA PHE A 28 8.19 -15.60 2.80
C PHE A 28 7.74 -15.27 4.24
N THR A 29 7.76 -13.99 4.60
CA THR A 29 7.36 -13.53 5.94
C THR A 29 5.88 -13.85 6.22
N VAL A 30 4.99 -13.53 5.27
CA VAL A 30 3.56 -13.84 5.38
C VAL A 30 3.34 -15.36 5.48
N GLY A 31 4.03 -16.14 4.65
CA GLY A 31 3.98 -17.61 4.68
C GLY A 31 4.37 -18.18 6.04
N CYS A 32 5.46 -17.68 6.64
CA CYS A 32 5.87 -18.08 7.98
C CYS A 32 4.80 -17.76 9.04
N VAL A 33 4.26 -16.53 9.04
CA VAL A 33 3.24 -16.14 10.02
C VAL A 33 1.96 -16.97 9.86
N VAL A 34 1.50 -17.19 8.64
CA VAL A 34 0.32 -18.02 8.35
C VAL A 34 0.55 -19.47 8.81
N SER A 35 1.71 -20.04 8.53
CA SER A 35 2.05 -21.40 8.94
C SER A 35 2.05 -21.58 10.46
N LEU A 36 2.58 -20.60 11.21
CA LEU A 36 2.64 -20.64 12.66
C LEU A 36 1.30 -20.35 13.35
N SER A 37 0.38 -19.70 12.65
CA SER A 37 -0.84 -19.14 13.25
C SER A 37 -2.15 -19.69 12.63
N GLY A 38 -2.08 -20.78 11.87
CA GLY A 38 -3.18 -21.31 11.06
C GLY A 38 -4.50 -21.50 11.83
N ARG A 39 -4.47 -22.05 13.04
CA ARG A 39 -5.69 -22.21 13.88
C ARG A 39 -6.29 -20.86 14.27
N THR A 40 -5.49 -19.91 14.73
CA THR A 40 -6.00 -18.60 15.14
C THR A 40 -6.58 -17.82 13.95
N ILE A 41 -6.03 -18.02 12.75
CA ILE A 41 -6.58 -17.44 11.51
C ILE A 41 -7.94 -18.04 11.19
N LEU A 42 -8.12 -19.36 11.34
CA LEU A 42 -9.40 -20.01 11.10
C LEU A 42 -10.47 -19.54 12.09
N ASP A 43 -10.12 -19.37 13.36
CA ASP A 43 -11.06 -18.99 14.41
C ASP A 43 -11.44 -17.49 14.37
N ASN A 44 -10.48 -16.61 14.07
CA ASN A 44 -10.66 -15.17 14.20
C ASN A 44 -10.33 -14.37 12.93
N GLY A 45 -9.93 -15.01 11.84
CA GLY A 45 -9.39 -14.34 10.65
C GLY A 45 -10.38 -13.38 10.00
N LEU A 46 -11.68 -13.67 10.02
CA LEU A 46 -12.70 -12.80 9.43
C LEU A 46 -12.83 -11.47 10.21
N ILE A 47 -12.79 -11.53 11.53
CA ILE A 47 -12.86 -10.33 12.39
C ILE A 47 -11.59 -9.50 12.21
N ILE A 48 -10.42 -10.16 12.21
CA ILE A 48 -9.13 -9.50 11.99
C ILE A 48 -9.10 -8.84 10.61
N LEU A 49 -9.56 -9.52 9.57
CA LEU A 49 -9.66 -8.96 8.22
C LEU A 49 -10.56 -7.73 8.17
N ALA A 50 -11.73 -7.78 8.81
CA ALA A 50 -12.63 -6.63 8.86
C ALA A 50 -11.97 -5.41 9.53
N VAL A 51 -11.28 -5.61 10.65
CA VAL A 51 -10.54 -4.55 11.35
C VAL A 51 -9.41 -4.00 10.48
N VAL A 52 -8.67 -4.87 9.81
CA VAL A 52 -7.59 -4.50 8.88
C VAL A 52 -8.12 -3.64 7.72
N ILE A 53 -9.25 -4.05 7.11
CA ILE A 53 -9.90 -3.29 6.04
C ILE A 53 -10.31 -1.90 6.53
N LEU A 54 -11.01 -1.82 7.66
CA LEU A 54 -11.46 -0.56 8.24
C LEU A 54 -10.28 0.36 8.57
N HIS A 55 -9.24 -0.18 9.17
CA HIS A 55 -8.03 0.56 9.50
C HIS A 55 -7.32 1.13 8.26
N ASN A 56 -7.14 0.31 7.22
CA ASN A 56 -6.51 0.72 5.97
C ASN A 56 -7.34 1.79 5.25
N LEU A 57 -8.66 1.56 5.08
CA LEU A 57 -9.54 2.53 4.44
C LEU A 57 -9.65 3.82 5.25
N GLY A 58 -9.69 3.73 6.57
CA GLY A 58 -9.66 4.88 7.47
C GLY A 58 -8.38 5.70 7.30
N GLY A 59 -7.21 5.04 7.22
CA GLY A 59 -5.94 5.68 6.94
C GLY A 59 -5.92 6.37 5.58
N MET A 60 -6.38 5.69 4.52
CA MET A 60 -6.48 6.28 3.17
C MET A 60 -7.40 7.51 3.16
N ALA A 61 -8.56 7.42 3.81
CA ALA A 61 -9.51 8.52 3.91
C ALA A 61 -8.92 9.71 4.68
N LEU A 62 -8.28 9.48 5.82
CA LEU A 62 -7.60 10.52 6.59
C LEU A 62 -6.51 11.21 5.76
N GLY A 63 -5.65 10.45 5.10
CA GLY A 63 -4.62 10.98 4.21
C GLY A 63 -5.21 11.84 3.10
N PHE A 64 -6.27 11.35 2.45
CA PHE A 64 -6.99 12.07 1.40
C PHE A 64 -7.58 13.40 1.90
N PHE A 65 -8.35 13.38 2.98
CA PHE A 65 -9.03 14.59 3.49
C PHE A 65 -8.02 15.59 4.07
N CYS A 66 -6.99 15.13 4.77
CA CYS A 66 -5.94 16.01 5.26
C CYS A 66 -5.21 16.72 4.11
N ALA A 67 -4.74 15.97 3.11
CA ALA A 67 -4.05 16.53 1.97
C ALA A 67 -4.92 17.53 1.19
N ARG A 68 -6.21 17.23 1.02
CA ARG A 68 -7.18 18.13 0.40
C ARG A 68 -7.38 19.42 1.21
N LYS A 69 -7.47 19.32 2.53
CA LYS A 69 -7.60 20.48 3.43
C LYS A 69 -6.40 21.41 3.36
N PHE A 70 -5.20 20.85 3.16
CA PHE A 70 -3.97 21.64 2.99
C PHE A 70 -3.75 22.16 1.57
N GLY A 71 -4.73 22.02 0.66
CA GLY A 71 -4.65 22.57 -0.70
C GLY A 71 -3.63 21.87 -1.61
N MET A 72 -3.30 20.63 -1.34
CA MET A 72 -2.36 19.85 -2.16
C MET A 72 -2.91 19.58 -3.57
N THR A 73 -2.03 19.36 -4.52
CA THR A 73 -2.42 18.97 -5.90
C THR A 73 -3.09 17.59 -5.94
N LYS A 74 -3.84 17.29 -7.00
CA LYS A 74 -4.49 15.96 -7.18
C LYS A 74 -3.52 14.80 -6.99
N ALA A 75 -2.32 14.90 -7.58
CA ALA A 75 -1.28 13.88 -7.47
C ALA A 75 -0.79 13.70 -6.03
N GLN A 76 -0.56 14.80 -5.31
CA GLN A 76 -0.14 14.77 -3.91
C GLN A 76 -1.24 14.22 -2.99
N ILE A 77 -2.52 14.57 -3.22
CA ILE A 77 -3.65 14.03 -2.45
C ILE A 77 -3.71 12.50 -2.59
N ARG A 78 -3.56 11.97 -3.80
CA ARG A 78 -3.56 10.53 -4.07
C ARG A 78 -2.36 9.84 -3.42
N ALA A 79 -1.17 10.43 -3.54
CA ALA A 79 0.05 9.92 -2.90
C ALA A 79 -0.11 9.87 -1.37
N MET A 80 -0.63 10.94 -0.75
CA MET A 80 -0.87 10.99 0.69
C MET A 80 -1.93 9.97 1.15
N ALA A 81 -2.98 9.74 0.36
CA ALA A 81 -3.97 8.72 0.68
C ALA A 81 -3.34 7.32 0.71
N ILE A 82 -2.53 6.99 -0.28
CA ILE A 82 -1.81 5.70 -0.33
C ILE A 82 -0.82 5.61 0.83
N GLU A 83 0.01 6.61 1.04
CA GLU A 83 1.08 6.61 2.06
C GLU A 83 0.52 6.44 3.48
N VAL A 84 -0.55 7.13 3.83
CA VAL A 84 -1.18 7.02 5.15
C VAL A 84 -1.95 5.70 5.30
N GLY A 85 -2.50 5.17 4.22
CA GLY A 85 -3.16 3.86 4.21
C GLY A 85 -2.20 2.68 4.27
N MET A 86 -1.06 2.78 3.59
CA MET A 86 -0.03 1.74 3.56
C MET A 86 0.91 1.89 4.75
N GLN A 87 0.90 0.91 5.66
CA GLN A 87 1.70 0.95 6.88
C GLN A 87 2.79 -0.12 6.88
N ASN A 88 3.78 0.05 7.76
CA ASN A 88 4.84 -0.94 7.96
C ASN A 88 4.32 -2.14 8.76
N SER A 89 3.58 -2.99 8.09
CA SER A 89 2.96 -4.18 8.66
C SER A 89 3.97 -5.22 9.15
N GLY A 90 5.16 -5.28 8.57
CA GLY A 90 6.25 -6.13 9.05
C GLY A 90 6.75 -5.71 10.43
N LEU A 91 7.00 -4.42 10.62
CA LEU A 91 7.36 -3.88 11.93
C LEU A 91 6.22 -4.08 12.94
N ALA A 92 4.98 -3.82 12.54
CA ALA A 92 3.81 -4.03 13.40
C ALA A 92 3.68 -5.49 13.84
N SER A 93 3.85 -6.46 12.94
CA SER A 93 3.84 -7.89 13.25
C SER A 93 4.95 -8.25 14.24
N THR A 94 6.16 -7.76 14.00
CA THR A 94 7.32 -8.04 14.88
C THR A 94 7.09 -7.51 16.29
N LEU A 95 6.66 -6.26 16.40
CA LEU A 95 6.38 -5.65 17.72
C LEU A 95 5.22 -6.36 18.42
N ALA A 96 4.18 -6.75 17.68
CA ALA A 96 3.06 -7.48 18.25
C ALA A 96 3.47 -8.85 18.81
N LEU A 97 4.31 -9.57 18.10
CA LEU A 97 4.86 -10.86 18.56
C LEU A 97 5.79 -10.70 19.77
N MET A 98 6.57 -9.61 19.84
CA MET A 98 7.52 -9.37 20.94
C MET A 98 6.85 -8.88 22.22
N TYR A 99 5.81 -8.06 22.12
CA TYR A 99 5.28 -7.32 23.26
C TYR A 99 3.81 -7.63 23.60
N PHE A 100 3.08 -8.31 22.71
CA PHE A 100 1.65 -8.57 22.91
C PHE A 100 1.33 -10.07 22.76
N THR A 101 0.72 -10.45 21.64
CA THR A 101 0.25 -11.81 21.40
C THR A 101 0.50 -12.28 19.99
N ALA A 102 0.46 -13.59 19.77
CA ALA A 102 0.50 -14.19 18.43
C ALA A 102 -0.62 -13.67 17.51
N ALA A 103 -1.82 -13.40 18.07
CA ALA A 103 -2.93 -12.83 17.32
C ALA A 103 -2.62 -11.44 16.73
N GLY A 104 -1.86 -10.60 17.44
CA GLY A 104 -1.40 -9.31 16.94
C GLY A 104 -0.46 -9.44 15.73
N GLY A 105 0.43 -10.43 15.74
CA GLY A 105 1.30 -10.74 14.60
C GLY A 105 0.52 -11.13 13.34
N ILE A 106 -0.58 -11.88 13.52
CA ILE A 106 -1.48 -12.27 12.42
C ILE A 106 -2.13 -11.05 11.76
N ALA A 107 -2.57 -10.07 12.57
CA ALA A 107 -3.18 -8.85 12.04
C ALA A 107 -2.22 -8.10 11.10
N GLY A 108 -0.94 -7.98 11.46
CA GLY A 108 0.07 -7.39 10.60
C GLY A 108 0.33 -8.18 9.32
N ALA A 109 0.29 -9.53 9.37
CA ALA A 109 0.45 -10.37 8.18
C ALA A 109 -0.74 -10.21 7.21
N ILE A 110 -1.97 -10.24 7.72
CA ILE A 110 -3.17 -9.99 6.93
C ILE A 110 -3.13 -8.57 6.34
N PHE A 111 -2.70 -7.61 7.12
CA PHE A 111 -2.53 -6.21 6.67
C PHE A 111 -1.51 -6.12 5.52
N SER A 112 -0.39 -6.86 5.58
CA SER A 112 0.63 -6.89 4.51
C SER A 112 0.04 -7.26 3.16
N VAL A 113 -0.87 -8.23 3.13
CA VAL A 113 -1.54 -8.64 1.89
C VAL A 113 -2.58 -7.61 1.48
N TRP A 114 -3.45 -7.23 2.42
CA TRP A 114 -4.58 -6.34 2.13
C TRP A 114 -4.15 -4.97 1.61
N HIS A 115 -3.19 -4.31 2.25
CA HIS A 115 -2.80 -2.96 1.86
C HIS A 115 -2.16 -2.91 0.45
N ASN A 116 -1.47 -3.97 0.04
CA ASN A 116 -0.95 -4.07 -1.33
C ASN A 116 -2.09 -4.21 -2.37
N VAL A 117 -3.12 -5.00 -2.06
CA VAL A 117 -4.30 -5.13 -2.92
C VAL A 117 -5.07 -3.82 -3.00
N SER A 118 -5.43 -3.23 -1.85
CA SER A 118 -6.20 -1.98 -1.78
C SER A 118 -5.45 -0.80 -2.40
N GLY A 119 -4.15 -0.68 -2.15
CA GLY A 119 -3.30 0.35 -2.74
C GLY A 119 -3.20 0.23 -4.25
N SER A 120 -3.00 -0.99 -4.77
CA SER A 120 -2.96 -1.25 -6.21
C SER A 120 -4.30 -0.95 -6.90
N LEU A 121 -5.42 -1.35 -6.29
CA LEU A 121 -6.77 -1.05 -6.81
C LEU A 121 -7.03 0.46 -6.83
N PHE A 122 -6.69 1.16 -5.76
CA PHE A 122 -6.83 2.61 -5.69
C PHE A 122 -5.95 3.32 -6.73
N ALA A 123 -4.70 2.90 -6.89
CA ALA A 123 -3.80 3.46 -7.89
C ALA A 123 -4.33 3.23 -9.32
N SER A 124 -4.78 2.03 -9.64
CA SER A 124 -5.38 1.70 -10.94
C SER A 124 -6.63 2.53 -11.23
N TRP A 125 -7.50 2.70 -10.23
CA TRP A 125 -8.67 3.58 -10.34
C TRP A 125 -8.29 5.04 -10.61
N CYS A 126 -7.24 5.53 -9.95
CA CYS A 126 -6.74 6.89 -10.18
C CYS A 126 -6.22 7.09 -11.60
N VAL A 127 -5.49 6.11 -12.15
CA VAL A 127 -4.94 6.16 -13.53
C VAL A 127 -6.09 6.17 -14.55
N GLY A 128 -7.07 5.28 -14.42
CA GLY A 128 -8.21 5.25 -15.32
C GLY A 128 -9.00 6.57 -15.37
N ARG A 129 -9.14 7.23 -14.21
CA ARG A 129 -9.77 8.57 -14.15
C ARG A 129 -8.98 9.66 -14.88
N ASP A 130 -7.66 9.59 -14.86
CA ASP A 130 -6.82 10.56 -15.57
C ASP A 130 -6.86 10.35 -17.07
N GLU A 131 -6.94 9.12 -17.53
CA GLU A 131 -7.12 8.78 -18.93
C GLU A 131 -8.47 9.30 -19.48
N GLU A 132 -9.57 9.08 -18.77
CA GLU A 132 -10.90 9.62 -19.11
C GLU A 132 -10.91 11.15 -19.17
N GLU A 133 -10.27 11.84 -18.20
CA GLU A 133 -10.16 13.30 -18.21
C GLU A 133 -9.35 13.82 -19.42
N MET A 134 -8.30 13.11 -19.83
CA MET A 134 -7.48 13.47 -20.99
C MET A 134 -8.23 13.27 -22.31
N GLU A 135 -8.92 12.14 -22.47
CA GLU A 135 -9.74 11.87 -23.67
C GLU A 135 -10.82 12.93 -23.84
N THR A 136 -11.52 13.27 -22.75
CA THR A 136 -12.57 14.28 -22.77
C THR A 136 -12.02 15.66 -23.20
N LYS A 137 -10.88 16.07 -22.66
CA LYS A 137 -10.23 17.33 -23.02
C LYS A 137 -9.81 17.36 -24.50
N THR A 138 -9.28 16.26 -24.99
CA THR A 138 -8.85 16.14 -26.38
C THR A 138 -10.04 16.20 -27.34
N ALA A 139 -11.14 15.52 -27.02
CA ALA A 139 -12.37 15.55 -27.81
C ALA A 139 -12.97 16.98 -27.90
N VAL A 140 -13.01 17.70 -26.75
CA VAL A 140 -13.49 19.10 -26.73
C VAL A 140 -12.60 20.02 -27.57
N GLN A 141 -11.27 19.85 -27.51
CA GLN A 141 -10.35 20.65 -28.32
C GLN A 141 -10.50 20.41 -29.84
N MET A 142 -10.85 19.19 -30.25
CA MET A 142 -11.10 18.87 -31.65
C MET A 142 -12.42 19.48 -32.18
N GLN A 143 -13.42 19.66 -31.33
CA GLN A 143 -14.70 20.26 -31.71
C GLN A 143 -14.66 21.79 -31.84
N VAL A 144 -13.67 22.44 -31.20
CA VAL A 144 -13.52 23.92 -31.21
C VAL A 144 -12.65 24.41 -32.36
N LYS A 145 -12.01 23.51 -33.12
CA LYS A 145 -11.26 23.81 -34.36
C LYS A 145 -12.10 23.61 -35.59
#